data_d3a59039c45ca1fcfccd3a8d5d64c157
#
_entry.id   d3a59039c45ca1fcfccd3a8d5d64c157
#
_cell.length_a   1.000
_cell.length_b   1.000
_cell.length_c   1.000
_cell.angle_alpha   90.00
_cell.angle_beta   90.00
_cell.angle_gamma   90.00
#
_symmetry.space_group_name_H-M   'P 1'
#
loop_
_entity.id
_entity.type
_entity.pdbx_description
1 polymer ?
#
loop_
_entity_poly.entity_id
_entity_poly.type
_entity_poly.pdbx_seq_one_letter_code
_entity_poly.pdbx_strand_id
1 'polypeptide(L)'
;MTALVGFQFRYMPDPRWGHQVHKDVRGLRANWSKAFTKLRYELARIKATDVVLEAGYKPTQLRNDGWPMATASPEHSAVRVWFKAKRQSLCFQYDGWRDVEMNVYMIALTLERLRAVERY
;
A
#
# COMPACT_ATOMS: atom_id res chain seq x y z
N MET A 1 7.09 0.18 18.01
CA MET A 1 7.06 -0.60 16.77
C MET A 1 7.80 0.12 15.67
N THR A 2 8.72 -0.55 15.04
CA THR A 2 9.50 0.02 13.95
C THR A 2 8.82 -0.21 12.60
N ALA A 3 7.53 -0.09 12.60
CA ALA A 3 6.70 -0.55 11.51
C ALA A 3 7.07 0.02 10.16
N LEU A 4 7.51 1.26 10.13
CA LEU A 4 7.66 1.98 8.89
C LEU A 4 9.12 2.33 8.58
N VAL A 5 10.08 1.59 9.15
CA VAL A 5 11.47 1.78 8.77
C VAL A 5 11.58 1.49 7.28
N GLY A 6 12.04 2.49 6.51
CA GLY A 6 12.14 2.40 5.07
C GLY A 6 10.89 2.77 4.31
N PHE A 7 9.78 3.02 5.02
CA PHE A 7 8.54 3.46 4.40
C PHE A 7 8.36 4.95 4.58
N GLN A 8 7.86 5.62 3.55
CA GLN A 8 7.36 6.98 3.66
C GLN A 8 5.91 6.99 3.21
N PHE A 9 5.06 7.72 3.96
CA PHE A 9 3.73 8.05 3.46
C PHE A 9 3.82 9.36 2.69
N ARG A 10 3.14 9.39 1.56
CA ARG A 10 3.04 10.61 0.77
C ARG A 10 1.59 10.80 0.36
N TYR A 11 1.09 12.02 0.53
CA TYR A 11 -0.25 12.36 0.09
C TYR A 11 -0.34 12.25 -1.43
N MET A 12 -1.41 11.59 -1.89
CA MET A 12 -1.72 11.48 -3.30
C MET A 12 -3.13 12.03 -3.51
N PRO A 13 -3.31 13.13 -4.25
CA PRO A 13 -4.65 13.57 -4.60
C PRO A 13 -5.32 12.53 -5.47
N ASP A 14 -6.64 12.63 -5.63
CA ASP A 14 -7.40 11.67 -6.42
C ASP A 14 -6.74 11.48 -7.79
N PRO A 15 -6.22 10.30 -8.10
CA PRO A 15 -5.46 10.08 -9.34
C PRO A 15 -6.32 10.02 -10.58
N ARG A 16 -7.61 9.81 -10.45
CA ARG A 16 -8.57 9.73 -11.57
C ARG A 16 -8.14 8.78 -12.69
N TRP A 17 -7.47 7.70 -12.33
CA TRP A 17 -6.99 6.77 -13.34
C TRP A 17 -8.04 5.76 -13.78
N GLY A 18 -9.27 5.89 -13.31
CA GLY A 18 -10.35 5.02 -13.76
C GLY A 18 -11.59 5.16 -12.93
N HIS A 19 -12.68 4.69 -13.48
CA HIS A 19 -13.95 4.63 -12.78
C HIS A 19 -14.19 3.18 -12.38
N GLN A 20 -13.51 2.74 -11.33
CA GLN A 20 -13.66 1.40 -10.84
C GLN A 20 -14.94 1.29 -10.04
N VAL A 21 -15.66 0.20 -10.23
CA VAL A 21 -16.71 -0.16 -9.30
C VAL A 21 -16.02 -0.73 -8.07
N HIS A 22 -16.04 0.02 -6.98
CA HIS A 22 -15.36 -0.39 -5.77
C HIS A 22 -16.11 -1.55 -5.12
N LYS A 23 -15.38 -2.58 -4.78
CA LYS A 23 -15.92 -3.74 -4.08
C LYS A 23 -15.99 -3.47 -2.60
N ASP A 24 -17.05 -3.96 -1.97
CA ASP A 24 -17.13 -3.99 -0.52
C ASP A 24 -16.46 -5.26 -0.01
N VAL A 25 -15.78 -5.13 1.11
CA VAL A 25 -15.14 -6.27 1.76
C VAL A 25 -16.21 -7.13 2.41
N ARG A 26 -16.30 -8.39 2.02
CA ARG A 26 -17.20 -9.36 2.63
C ARG A 26 -16.40 -10.60 2.97
N GLY A 27 -16.23 -10.87 4.25
CA GLY A 27 -15.56 -12.08 4.71
C GLY A 27 -14.05 -12.07 4.59
N LEU A 28 -13.50 -11.43 3.59
CA LEU A 28 -12.05 -11.27 3.46
C LEU A 28 -11.71 -9.84 3.82
N ARG A 29 -11.11 -9.63 4.96
CA ARG A 29 -10.82 -8.31 5.44
C ARG A 29 -9.39 -8.22 5.97
N ALA A 30 -8.67 -7.21 5.53
CA ALA A 30 -7.36 -6.87 6.05
C ALA A 30 -7.45 -5.53 6.77
N ASN A 31 -6.91 -5.47 7.98
CA ASN A 31 -6.72 -4.21 8.67
C ASN A 31 -5.32 -3.69 8.36
N TRP A 32 -5.00 -2.49 8.87
CA TRP A 32 -3.68 -1.89 8.62
C TRP A 32 -2.55 -2.80 9.06
N SER A 33 -2.67 -3.42 10.23
CA SER A 33 -1.62 -4.29 10.74
C SER A 33 -1.35 -5.45 9.79
N LYS A 34 -2.40 -6.13 9.33
CA LYS A 34 -2.27 -7.26 8.41
C LYS A 34 -1.71 -6.81 7.07
N ALA A 35 -2.23 -5.70 6.53
CA ALA A 35 -1.80 -5.20 5.23
C ALA A 35 -0.32 -4.81 5.23
N PHE A 36 0.12 -4.06 6.24
CA PHE A 36 1.51 -3.63 6.32
C PHE A 36 2.46 -4.76 6.64
N THR A 37 2.06 -5.69 7.49
CA THR A 37 2.89 -6.87 7.78
C THR A 37 3.17 -7.65 6.51
N LYS A 38 2.13 -7.88 5.71
CA LYS A 38 2.28 -8.61 4.45
C LYS A 38 3.12 -7.82 3.46
N LEU A 39 2.83 -6.53 3.30
CA LEU A 39 3.58 -5.69 2.37
C LEU A 39 5.06 -5.64 2.71
N ARG A 40 5.39 -5.40 3.99
CA ARG A 40 6.79 -5.36 4.43
C ARG A 40 7.49 -6.69 4.20
N TYR A 41 6.80 -7.78 4.48
CA TYR A 41 7.36 -9.12 4.26
C TYR A 41 7.74 -9.30 2.79
N GLU A 42 6.83 -8.97 1.88
CA GLU A 42 7.08 -9.16 0.45
C GLU A 42 8.16 -8.22 -0.07
N LEU A 43 8.14 -6.96 0.37
CA LEU A 43 9.18 -6.00 -0.03
C LEU A 43 10.56 -6.43 0.47
N ALA A 44 10.62 -6.97 1.69
CA ALA A 44 11.89 -7.46 2.23
C ALA A 44 12.42 -8.66 1.43
N ARG A 45 11.51 -9.52 0.96
CA ARG A 45 11.90 -10.71 0.18
C ARG A 45 12.54 -10.33 -1.15
N ILE A 46 12.16 -9.22 -1.73
CA ILE A 46 12.75 -8.74 -2.99
C ILE A 46 13.83 -7.69 -2.74
N LYS A 47 14.19 -7.45 -1.49
CA LYS A 47 15.24 -6.49 -1.09
C LYS A 47 14.94 -5.08 -1.59
N ALA A 48 13.68 -4.67 -1.49
CA ALA A 48 13.25 -3.35 -1.90
C ALA A 48 13.82 -2.27 -0.99
N THR A 49 14.13 -1.12 -1.58
CA THR A 49 14.58 0.07 -0.87
C THR A 49 13.79 1.28 -1.32
N ASP A 50 13.90 2.38 -0.56
CA ASP A 50 13.25 3.66 -0.89
C ASP A 50 11.75 3.50 -1.11
N VAL A 51 11.08 2.84 -0.16
CA VAL A 51 9.66 2.53 -0.26
C VAL A 51 8.84 3.77 0.08
N VAL A 52 7.96 4.17 -0.84
CA VAL A 52 7.01 5.26 -0.63
C VAL A 52 5.61 4.73 -0.86
N LEU A 53 4.74 4.92 0.13
CA LEU A 53 3.33 4.57 0.03
C LEU A 53 2.53 5.85 -0.16
N GLU A 54 1.87 5.96 -1.31
CA GLU A 54 1.00 7.09 -1.60
C GLU A 54 -0.45 6.69 -1.41
N ALA A 55 -1.19 7.53 -0.71
CA ALA A 55 -2.61 7.31 -0.45
C ALA A 55 -3.30 8.65 -0.24
N GLY A 56 -4.61 8.62 -0.10
CA GLY A 56 -5.42 9.83 0.02
C GLY A 56 -5.42 10.46 1.41
N TYR A 57 -4.40 10.24 2.23
CA TYR A 57 -4.27 10.85 3.55
C TYR A 57 -3.38 12.07 3.47
N LYS A 58 -3.91 13.22 3.90
CA LYS A 58 -3.11 14.45 3.99
C LYS A 58 -2.12 14.35 5.15
N PRO A 59 -1.02 15.11 5.11
CA PRO A 59 -0.05 15.06 6.21
C PRO A 59 -0.65 15.30 7.59
N THR A 60 -1.68 16.13 7.68
CA THR A 60 -2.37 16.41 8.95
C THR A 60 -3.14 15.21 9.48
N GLN A 61 -3.38 14.20 8.67
CA GLN A 61 -4.08 12.98 9.05
C GLN A 61 -3.13 11.86 9.44
N LEU A 62 -1.83 12.10 9.38
CA LEU A 62 -0.83 11.11 9.74
C LEU A 62 -0.33 11.35 11.16
N ARG A 63 -0.07 10.25 11.87
CA ARG A 63 0.53 10.30 13.20
C ARG A 63 2.02 10.61 13.09
N ASN A 64 2.66 10.91 14.22
CA ASN A 64 4.10 11.16 14.25
C ASN A 64 4.92 9.97 13.75
N ASP A 65 4.38 8.75 13.88
CA ASP A 65 5.06 7.55 13.41
C ASP A 65 4.80 7.26 11.92
N GLY A 66 4.09 8.15 11.23
CA GLY A 66 3.79 8.00 9.81
C GLY A 66 2.53 7.23 9.48
N TRP A 67 1.86 6.64 10.49
CA TRP A 67 0.62 5.92 10.26
C TRP A 67 -0.58 6.86 10.19
N PRO A 68 -1.62 6.51 9.45
CA PRO A 68 -2.86 7.28 9.51
C PRO A 68 -3.45 7.24 10.90
N MET A 69 -4.03 8.36 11.33
CA MET A 69 -4.77 8.41 12.58
C MET A 69 -5.98 7.47 12.51
N ALA A 70 -6.39 6.93 13.66
CA ALA A 70 -7.52 6.01 13.73
C ALA A 70 -8.80 6.63 13.18
N THR A 71 -8.96 7.95 13.33
CA THR A 71 -10.14 8.66 12.86
C THR A 71 -9.98 9.26 11.47
N ALA A 72 -8.83 9.05 10.83
CA ALA A 72 -8.56 9.63 9.53
C ALA A 72 -9.48 9.02 8.46
N SER A 73 -10.00 9.88 7.60
CA SER A 73 -10.83 9.47 6.48
C SER A 73 -10.11 9.89 5.20
N PRO A 74 -9.70 8.93 4.37
CA PRO A 74 -8.99 9.28 3.15
C PRO A 74 -9.93 9.90 2.12
N GLU A 75 -9.38 10.74 1.26
CA GLU A 75 -10.16 11.38 0.19
C GLU A 75 -10.60 10.37 -0.87
N HIS A 76 -9.84 9.30 -1.03
CA HIS A 76 -10.13 8.23 -1.96
C HIS A 76 -9.45 6.97 -1.45
N SER A 77 -9.74 5.83 -2.07
CA SER A 77 -9.18 4.55 -1.62
C SER A 77 -7.96 4.10 -2.40
N ALA A 78 -7.61 4.79 -3.47
CA ALA A 78 -6.47 4.39 -4.30
C ALA A 78 -5.16 4.43 -3.53
N VAL A 79 -4.28 3.49 -3.84
CA VAL A 79 -2.94 3.44 -3.25
C VAL A 79 -1.91 3.22 -4.34
N ARG A 80 -0.72 3.70 -4.08
CA ARG A 80 0.42 3.51 -4.97
C ARG A 80 1.65 3.25 -4.12
N VAL A 81 2.37 2.19 -4.45
CA VAL A 81 3.60 1.83 -3.74
C VAL A 81 4.76 1.95 -4.70
N TRP A 82 5.68 2.84 -4.37
CA TRP A 82 6.92 3.03 -5.11
C TRP A 82 8.07 2.37 -4.36
N PHE A 83 8.98 1.76 -5.06
CA PHE A 83 10.19 1.21 -4.43
C PHE A 83 11.25 0.94 -5.48
N LYS A 84 12.46 0.71 -5.02
CA LYS A 84 13.56 0.29 -5.88
C LYS A 84 13.92 -1.15 -5.58
N ALA A 85 14.06 -1.95 -6.62
CA ALA A 85 14.50 -3.33 -6.52
C ALA A 85 15.20 -3.72 -7.82
N LYS A 86 16.26 -4.52 -7.71
CA LYS A 86 17.00 -4.99 -8.89
C LYS A 86 17.42 -3.86 -9.83
N ARG A 87 17.84 -2.74 -9.24
CA ARG A 87 18.29 -1.54 -9.97
C ARG A 87 17.20 -0.86 -10.79
N GLN A 88 15.95 -1.13 -10.47
CA GLN A 88 14.81 -0.51 -11.14
C GLN A 88 13.96 0.23 -10.14
N SER A 89 13.35 1.31 -10.59
CA SER A 89 12.29 1.98 -9.85
C SER A 89 10.97 1.39 -10.32
N LEU A 90 10.19 0.88 -9.38
CA LEU A 90 8.95 0.20 -9.68
C LEU A 90 7.80 0.89 -8.96
N CYS A 91 6.61 0.77 -9.53
CA CYS A 91 5.41 1.33 -8.93
C CYS A 91 4.26 0.36 -9.14
N PHE A 92 3.56 0.04 -8.05
CA PHE A 92 2.35 -0.76 -8.10
C PHE A 92 1.21 0.08 -7.56
N GLN A 93 0.07 0.05 -8.25
CA GLN A 93 -1.09 0.84 -7.86
C GLN A 93 -2.34 -0.01 -7.92
N TYR A 94 -3.30 0.33 -7.06
CA TYR A 94 -4.55 -0.41 -6.99
C TYR A 94 -5.64 0.43 -6.33
N ASP A 95 -6.87 0.32 -6.81
CA ASP A 95 -8.01 1.04 -6.26
C ASP A 95 -9.30 0.23 -6.29
N GLY A 96 -9.21 -1.09 -6.41
CA GLY A 96 -10.36 -1.94 -6.63
C GLY A 96 -11.29 -2.11 -5.43
N TRP A 97 -10.85 -1.75 -4.22
CA TRP A 97 -11.65 -1.86 -3.00
C TRP A 97 -11.94 -0.49 -2.41
N ARG A 98 -12.96 -0.40 -1.57
CA ARG A 98 -13.29 0.85 -0.89
C ARG A 98 -12.34 1.17 0.25
N ASP A 99 -11.71 0.17 0.84
CA ASP A 99 -10.81 0.34 1.96
C ASP A 99 -9.38 0.46 1.48
N VAL A 100 -8.68 1.50 1.94
CA VAL A 100 -7.27 1.69 1.61
C VAL A 100 -6.45 0.47 2.05
N GLU A 101 -6.74 -0.05 3.24
CA GLU A 101 -6.03 -1.22 3.78
C GLU A 101 -6.13 -2.42 2.85
N MET A 102 -7.30 -2.67 2.28
CA MET A 102 -7.49 -3.76 1.34
C MET A 102 -6.69 -3.54 0.07
N ASN A 103 -6.63 -2.30 -0.41
CA ASN A 103 -5.85 -2.00 -1.61
C ASN A 103 -4.36 -2.20 -1.37
N VAL A 104 -3.86 -1.81 -0.20
CA VAL A 104 -2.48 -2.11 0.19
C VAL A 104 -2.24 -3.62 0.23
N TYR A 105 -3.17 -4.35 0.82
CA TYR A 105 -3.05 -5.80 0.93
C TYR A 105 -3.03 -6.47 -0.45
N MET A 106 -3.84 -5.98 -1.38
CA MET A 106 -3.86 -6.50 -2.75
C MET A 106 -2.54 -6.29 -3.46
N ILE A 107 -1.89 -5.15 -3.24
CA ILE A 107 -0.55 -4.93 -3.79
C ILE A 107 0.43 -5.95 -3.18
N ALA A 108 0.35 -6.19 -1.89
CA ALA A 108 1.20 -7.19 -1.24
C ALA A 108 1.00 -8.59 -1.82
N LEU A 109 -0.25 -8.98 -2.07
CA LEU A 109 -0.55 -10.27 -2.70
C LEU A 109 0.00 -10.34 -4.13
N THR A 110 -0.06 -9.23 -4.86
CA THR A 110 0.50 -9.16 -6.21
C THR A 110 2.00 -9.39 -6.18
N LEU A 111 2.70 -8.74 -5.24
CA LEU A 111 4.14 -8.95 -5.08
C LEU A 111 4.47 -10.41 -4.75
N GLU A 112 3.68 -11.02 -3.89
CA GLU A 112 3.85 -12.43 -3.56
C GLU A 112 3.75 -13.32 -4.80
N ARG A 113 2.75 -13.08 -5.64
CA ARG A 113 2.54 -13.87 -6.84
C ARG A 113 3.63 -13.66 -7.87
N LEU A 114 4.08 -12.42 -8.04
CA LEU A 114 5.18 -12.12 -8.95
C LEU A 114 6.47 -12.80 -8.49
N ARG A 115 6.74 -12.79 -7.19
CA ARG A 115 7.90 -13.46 -6.64
C ARG A 115 7.84 -14.97 -6.88
N ALA A 116 6.66 -15.55 -6.75
CA ALA A 116 6.48 -16.97 -7.00
C ALA A 116 6.73 -17.32 -8.47
N VAL A 117 6.30 -16.46 -9.40
CA VAL A 117 6.54 -16.66 -10.83
C VAL A 117 8.02 -16.57 -11.17
N GLU A 118 8.73 -15.61 -10.58
CA GLU A 118 10.16 -15.41 -10.86
C GLU A 118 11.03 -16.58 -10.38
N ARG A 119 10.49 -17.46 -9.56
CA ARG A 119 11.22 -18.64 -9.12
C ARG A 119 11.41 -19.67 -10.22
N TYR A 120 10.65 -19.57 -11.26
CA TYR A 120 10.70 -20.51 -12.36
C TYR A 120 11.17 -19.79 -13.66
#